data_a512990ff75765985fc457eacc1e3216
#
_entry.id   a512990ff75765985fc457eacc1e3216
#
_cell.length_a   1.000
_cell.length_b   1.000
_cell.length_c   1.000
_cell.angle_alpha   90.00
_cell.angle_beta   90.00
_cell.angle_gamma   90.00
#
_symmetry.space_group_name_H-M   'P 1'
#
loop_
_entity.id
_entity.type
_entity.pdbx_description
1 polymer ?
#
loop_
_entity_poly.entity_id
_entity_poly.type
_entity_poly.pdbx_seq_one_letter_code
_entity_poly.pdbx_strand_id
1 'polypeptide(L)'
;NREQRQVRGVTLENGEFIASNHVVLSEGHSARDTFEMIHRQGVYIEPKPFSVGFRIEHPQPLIDERRYGENAGHPILGAADYKLVHHCTEGIAAGRSVYSFCMCPGGQVVAATSEPGRVVTNGMSQYERSGKNANSGIVVGITPEVDYPDDPLGGMKLQRKLETKAFELGGGTYEAPGQRVVDF
;
A
#
# COMPACT_ATOMS: atom_id res chain seq x y z
N ASN A 1 11.72 29.62 9.18
CA ASN A 1 12.78 30.49 8.68
C ASN A 1 13.81 29.66 7.92
N ARG A 2 13.87 29.85 6.59
CA ARG A 2 14.72 29.04 5.69
C ARG A 2 16.21 29.27 5.92
N GLU A 3 16.62 30.49 6.18
CA GLU A 3 18.04 30.85 6.41
C GLU A 3 18.60 30.19 7.67
N GLN A 4 17.79 30.16 8.73
CA GLN A 4 18.17 29.57 10.01
C GLN A 4 17.79 28.08 10.11
N ARG A 5 17.10 27.51 9.13
CA ARG A 5 16.57 26.14 9.16
C ARG A 5 15.77 25.84 10.44
N GLN A 6 14.97 26.80 10.87
CA GLN A 6 14.17 26.70 12.10
C GLN A 6 12.68 26.81 11.80
N VAL A 7 11.91 25.92 12.40
CA VAL A 7 10.46 26.03 12.44
C VAL A 7 10.09 27.24 13.31
N ARG A 8 9.14 28.04 12.84
CA ARG A 8 8.60 29.20 13.57
C ARG A 8 7.09 29.14 13.71
N GLY A 9 6.44 28.24 13.04
CA GLY A 9 5.00 28.07 13.07
C GLY A 9 4.47 27.50 11.78
N VAL A 10 3.17 27.57 11.64
CA VAL A 10 2.40 27.13 10.47
C VAL A 10 1.57 28.29 9.97
N THR A 11 1.57 28.51 8.66
CA THR A 11 0.64 29.44 8.00
C THR A 11 -0.50 28.63 7.40
N LEU A 12 -1.72 28.94 7.77
CA LEU A 12 -2.94 28.35 7.24
C LEU A 12 -3.27 28.92 5.85
N GLU A 13 -4.13 28.26 5.11
CA GLU A 13 -4.56 28.68 3.76
C GLU A 13 -5.19 30.09 3.76
N ASN A 14 -5.91 30.44 4.81
CA ASN A 14 -6.49 31.77 5.00
C ASN A 14 -5.47 32.88 5.33
N GLY A 15 -4.17 32.54 5.40
CA GLY A 15 -3.09 33.47 5.73
C GLY A 15 -2.82 33.64 7.24
N GLU A 16 -3.59 33.03 8.10
CA GLU A 16 -3.36 33.06 9.54
C GLU A 16 -2.05 32.35 9.90
N PHE A 17 -1.24 32.97 10.75
CA PHE A 17 0.02 32.42 11.23
C PHE A 17 -0.10 31.93 12.68
N ILE A 18 0.12 30.65 12.89
CA ILE A 18 0.18 30.03 14.22
C ILE A 18 1.64 29.86 14.60
N ALA A 19 2.11 30.68 15.56
CA ALA A 19 3.49 30.64 16.01
C ALA A 19 3.79 29.40 16.85
N SER A 20 4.84 28.66 16.49
CA SER A 20 5.34 27.52 17.25
C SER A 20 6.79 27.22 16.88
N ASN A 21 7.57 26.78 17.84
CA ASN A 21 8.93 26.29 17.59
C ASN A 21 8.95 24.78 17.32
N HIS A 22 7.83 24.08 17.51
CA HIS A 22 7.68 22.67 17.28
C HIS A 22 6.39 22.39 16.51
N VAL A 23 6.50 21.67 15.43
CA VAL A 23 5.34 21.24 14.62
C VAL A 23 5.43 19.73 14.42
N VAL A 24 4.35 19.03 14.73
CA VAL A 24 4.21 17.59 14.50
C VAL A 24 3.30 17.38 13.29
N LEU A 25 3.82 16.69 12.28
CA LEU A 25 3.07 16.27 11.11
C LEU A 25 2.61 14.81 11.31
N SER A 26 1.31 14.59 11.31
CA SER A 26 0.71 13.26 11.51
C SER A 26 -0.51 13.04 10.61
N GLU A 27 -0.44 13.58 9.40
CA GLU A 27 -1.51 13.59 8.39
C GLU A 27 -1.69 12.24 7.67
N GLY A 28 -0.84 11.25 7.95
CA GLY A 28 -0.87 9.94 7.32
C GLY A 28 -0.23 9.88 5.93
N HIS A 29 -0.22 8.71 5.33
CA HIS A 29 0.50 8.43 4.08
C HIS A 29 -0.16 9.04 2.83
N SER A 30 -1.45 9.39 2.89
CA SER A 30 -2.22 9.86 1.73
C SER A 30 -2.16 11.38 1.50
N ALA A 31 -1.58 12.13 2.43
CA ALA A 31 -1.41 13.58 2.31
C ALA A 31 -0.23 13.95 1.39
N ARG A 32 -0.31 13.50 0.14
CA ARG A 32 0.77 13.66 -0.85
C ARG A 32 1.05 15.10 -1.22
N ASP A 33 0.04 15.95 -1.20
CA ASP A 33 0.14 17.40 -1.35
C ASP A 33 0.97 18.04 -0.23
N THR A 34 0.82 17.58 1.00
CA THR A 34 1.63 18.02 2.15
C THR A 34 3.10 17.64 1.95
N PHE A 35 3.41 16.42 1.54
CA PHE A 35 4.80 16.04 1.23
C PHE A 35 5.41 16.90 0.13
N GLU A 36 4.67 17.18 -0.93
CA GLU A 36 5.11 18.10 -1.97
C GLU A 36 5.31 19.52 -1.45
N MET A 37 4.41 20.00 -0.62
CA MET A 37 4.49 21.33 -0.01
C MET A 37 5.73 21.48 0.88
N ILE A 38 5.98 20.56 1.81
CA ILE A 38 7.14 20.63 2.71
C ILE A 38 8.45 20.47 1.93
N HIS A 39 8.49 19.64 0.89
CA HIS A 39 9.65 19.53 0.00
C HIS A 39 9.94 20.86 -0.72
N ARG A 40 8.90 21.50 -1.31
CA ARG A 40 9.05 22.84 -1.93
C ARG A 40 9.49 23.91 -0.93
N GLN A 41 9.16 23.75 0.36
CA GLN A 41 9.63 24.63 1.43
C GLN A 41 11.11 24.42 1.80
N GLY A 42 11.77 23.40 1.22
CA GLY A 42 13.16 23.08 1.49
C GLY A 42 13.36 22.27 2.79
N VAL A 43 12.30 21.63 3.29
CA VAL A 43 12.44 20.64 4.36
C VAL A 43 13.10 19.40 3.79
N TYR A 44 14.09 18.87 4.49
CA TYR A 44 14.75 17.63 4.08
C TYR A 44 13.78 16.45 4.14
N ILE A 45 13.69 15.71 3.05
CA ILE A 45 12.91 14.48 2.92
C ILE A 45 13.85 13.39 2.44
N GLU A 46 13.77 12.23 3.09
CA GLU A 46 14.53 11.04 2.74
C GLU A 46 13.59 9.98 2.17
N PRO A 47 13.87 9.46 0.97
CA PRO A 47 13.08 8.37 0.40
C PRO A 47 13.37 7.07 1.16
N LYS A 48 12.34 6.23 1.31
CA LYS A 48 12.48 4.94 1.98
C LYS A 48 12.01 3.79 1.09
N PRO A 49 12.58 2.59 1.25
CA PRO A 49 12.08 1.38 0.63
C PRO A 49 10.61 1.13 1.01
N PHE A 50 9.84 0.61 0.08
CA PHE A 50 8.49 0.11 0.33
C PHE A 50 8.18 -1.04 -0.62
N SER A 51 6.93 -1.49 -0.69
CA SER A 51 6.57 -2.61 -1.53
C SER A 51 5.35 -2.31 -2.36
N VAL A 52 5.34 -2.82 -3.58
CA VAL A 52 4.23 -2.69 -4.53
C VAL A 52 3.80 -4.05 -5.03
N GLY A 53 2.55 -4.21 -5.44
CA GLY A 53 2.05 -5.46 -5.99
C GLY A 53 0.56 -5.45 -6.22
N PHE A 54 0.00 -6.64 -6.24
CA PHE A 54 -1.41 -6.88 -6.48
C PHE A 54 -2.06 -7.51 -5.25
N ARG A 55 -3.37 -7.41 -5.17
CA ARG A 55 -4.15 -8.16 -4.20
C ARG A 55 -4.75 -9.38 -4.86
N ILE A 56 -4.42 -10.56 -4.32
CA ILE A 56 -5.03 -11.83 -4.73
C ILE A 56 -6.23 -12.12 -3.84
N GLU A 57 -7.32 -12.63 -4.44
CA GLU A 57 -8.49 -13.13 -3.74
C GLU A 57 -8.72 -14.61 -4.08
N HIS A 58 -9.11 -15.40 -3.13
CA HIS A 58 -9.35 -16.82 -3.26
C HIS A 58 -10.38 -17.31 -2.24
N PRO A 59 -11.02 -18.47 -2.44
CA PRO A 59 -11.95 -19.05 -1.46
C PRO A 59 -11.26 -19.34 -0.13
N GLN A 60 -11.89 -18.93 0.99
CA GLN A 60 -11.36 -19.21 2.33
C GLN A 60 -11.21 -20.72 2.60
N PRO A 61 -12.15 -21.59 2.22
CA PRO A 61 -12.02 -23.03 2.45
C PRO A 61 -10.75 -23.63 1.85
N LEU A 62 -10.28 -23.12 0.70
CA LEU A 62 -9.01 -23.56 0.11
C LEU A 62 -7.83 -23.36 1.07
N ILE A 63 -7.82 -22.25 1.78
CA ILE A 63 -6.75 -21.94 2.74
C ILE A 63 -6.92 -22.77 4.02
N ASP A 64 -8.14 -22.91 4.50
CA ASP A 64 -8.44 -23.73 5.68
C ASP A 64 -7.99 -25.19 5.49
N GLU A 65 -8.33 -25.78 4.35
CA GLU A 65 -7.92 -27.15 3.99
C GLU A 65 -6.40 -27.29 3.90
N ARG A 66 -5.73 -26.34 3.25
CA ARG A 66 -4.26 -26.37 3.10
C ARG A 66 -3.52 -26.15 4.42
N ARG A 67 -4.10 -25.39 5.35
CA ARG A 67 -3.49 -25.05 6.62
C ARG A 67 -3.81 -26.05 7.72
N TYR A 68 -5.04 -26.52 7.78
CA TYR A 68 -5.57 -27.35 8.88
C TYR A 68 -5.85 -28.80 8.49
N GLY A 69 -5.86 -29.13 7.20
CA GLY A 69 -6.17 -30.50 6.73
C GLY A 69 -7.55 -30.95 7.21
N GLU A 70 -7.59 -32.10 7.88
CA GLU A 70 -8.83 -32.69 8.42
C GLU A 70 -9.51 -31.83 9.51
N ASN A 71 -8.79 -30.86 10.08
CA ASN A 71 -9.34 -29.92 11.06
C ASN A 71 -9.89 -28.63 10.43
N ALA A 72 -9.96 -28.53 9.10
CA ALA A 72 -10.60 -27.42 8.44
C ALA A 72 -12.06 -27.27 8.90
N GLY A 73 -12.47 -26.04 9.20
CA GLY A 73 -13.80 -25.76 9.71
C GLY A 73 -13.99 -26.02 11.21
N HIS A 74 -12.94 -26.36 11.94
CA HIS A 74 -13.01 -26.52 13.40
C HIS A 74 -13.37 -25.19 14.08
N PRO A 75 -14.41 -25.15 14.91
CA PRO A 75 -14.96 -23.88 15.44
C PRO A 75 -13.98 -23.06 16.29
N ILE A 76 -13.00 -23.70 16.91
CA ILE A 76 -11.99 -23.02 17.73
C ILE A 76 -10.86 -22.44 16.86
N LEU A 77 -10.53 -23.08 15.72
CA LEU A 77 -9.43 -22.63 14.86
C LEU A 77 -9.82 -21.42 14.03
N GLY A 78 -11.09 -21.31 13.64
CA GLY A 78 -11.58 -20.25 12.78
C GLY A 78 -10.97 -20.26 11.38
N ALA A 79 -11.03 -19.12 10.70
CA ALA A 79 -10.49 -18.97 9.36
C ALA A 79 -8.97 -18.94 9.35
N ALA A 80 -8.34 -19.76 8.53
CA ALA A 80 -6.89 -19.85 8.41
C ALA A 80 -6.29 -18.64 7.72
N ASP A 81 -5.05 -18.32 8.08
CA ASP A 81 -4.20 -17.33 7.44
C ASP A 81 -2.93 -17.95 6.86
N TYR A 82 -2.15 -17.15 6.15
CA TYR A 82 -0.82 -17.53 5.69
C TYR A 82 0.15 -16.35 5.68
N LYS A 83 1.44 -16.67 5.77
CA LYS A 83 2.56 -15.79 5.45
C LYS A 83 3.47 -16.50 4.48
N LEU A 84 3.72 -15.88 3.33
CA LEU A 84 4.56 -16.42 2.26
C LEU A 84 5.68 -15.43 1.97
N VAL A 85 6.85 -15.96 1.65
CA VAL A 85 8.00 -15.18 1.17
C VAL A 85 8.79 -16.01 0.17
N HIS A 86 9.25 -15.35 -0.89
CA HIS A 86 10.17 -15.90 -1.85
C HIS A 86 11.27 -14.90 -2.14
N HIS A 87 12.52 -15.35 -2.06
CA HIS A 87 13.70 -14.57 -2.43
C HIS A 87 14.09 -14.90 -3.86
N CYS A 88 14.01 -13.91 -4.73
CA CYS A 88 14.34 -14.08 -6.15
C CYS A 88 15.87 -14.15 -6.30
N THR A 89 16.37 -15.27 -6.79
CA THR A 89 17.81 -15.50 -6.99
C THR A 89 18.26 -15.31 -8.43
N GLU A 90 17.31 -15.28 -9.38
CA GLU A 90 17.57 -15.25 -10.82
C GLU A 90 16.66 -14.24 -11.55
N GLY A 91 17.00 -13.96 -12.79
CA GLY A 91 16.22 -13.11 -13.68
C GLY A 91 16.23 -11.63 -13.30
N ILE A 92 15.29 -10.89 -13.85
CA ILE A 92 15.15 -9.43 -13.66
C ILE A 92 14.85 -9.05 -12.20
N ALA A 93 14.32 -9.98 -11.43
CA ALA A 93 13.95 -9.77 -10.03
C ALA A 93 15.04 -10.25 -9.04
N ALA A 94 16.21 -10.71 -9.51
CA ALA A 94 17.29 -11.18 -8.65
C ALA A 94 17.62 -10.17 -7.54
N GLY A 95 17.74 -10.66 -6.31
CA GLY A 95 17.99 -9.84 -5.12
C GLY A 95 16.74 -9.23 -4.49
N ARG A 96 15.57 -9.38 -5.10
CA ARG A 96 14.29 -8.90 -4.54
C ARG A 96 13.60 -10.00 -3.76
N SER A 97 12.74 -9.60 -2.82
CA SER A 97 11.83 -10.50 -2.12
C SER A 97 10.40 -10.22 -2.54
N VAL A 98 9.66 -11.28 -2.86
CA VAL A 98 8.21 -11.26 -3.05
C VAL A 98 7.56 -11.89 -1.83
N TYR A 99 6.53 -11.28 -1.28
CA TYR A 99 5.92 -11.79 -0.06
C TYR A 99 4.43 -11.46 0.04
N SER A 100 3.71 -12.24 0.84
CA SER A 100 2.34 -11.92 1.20
C SER A 100 2.28 -10.81 2.23
N PHE A 101 1.36 -9.88 2.06
CA PHE A 101 1.19 -8.74 2.95
C PHE A 101 -0.29 -8.54 3.30
N CYS A 102 -0.57 -8.20 4.56
CA CYS A 102 -1.94 -7.95 5.04
C CYS A 102 -2.95 -8.98 4.56
N MET A 103 -2.68 -10.27 4.82
CA MET A 103 -3.63 -11.35 4.57
C MET A 103 -4.88 -11.14 5.42
N CYS A 104 -6.04 -11.21 4.79
CA CYS A 104 -7.36 -10.97 5.37
C CYS A 104 -8.20 -12.26 5.29
N PRO A 105 -8.18 -13.13 6.32
CA PRO A 105 -9.00 -14.33 6.37
C PRO A 105 -10.49 -13.97 6.45
N GLY A 106 -11.35 -14.72 5.73
CA GLY A 106 -12.78 -14.45 5.68
C GLY A 106 -13.12 -13.02 5.30
N GLY A 107 -12.27 -12.39 4.46
CA GLY A 107 -12.34 -10.98 4.12
C GLY A 107 -12.71 -10.71 2.67
N GLN A 108 -12.70 -9.46 2.32
CA GLN A 108 -12.98 -8.98 0.97
C GLN A 108 -11.98 -7.90 0.54
N VAL A 109 -11.81 -7.75 -0.77
CA VAL A 109 -11.07 -6.65 -1.37
C VAL A 109 -11.96 -5.41 -1.35
N VAL A 110 -11.42 -4.27 -0.95
CA VAL A 110 -12.13 -3.00 -0.83
C VAL A 110 -11.38 -1.89 -1.55
N ALA A 111 -12.12 -0.88 -2.02
CA ALA A 111 -11.51 0.33 -2.56
C ALA A 111 -10.81 1.14 -1.46
N ALA A 112 -9.65 1.70 -1.79
CA ALA A 112 -8.83 2.49 -0.88
C ALA A 112 -8.26 3.75 -1.55
N THR A 113 -8.89 4.20 -2.62
CA THR A 113 -8.46 5.35 -3.42
C THR A 113 -8.53 6.65 -2.62
N SER A 114 -7.46 7.44 -2.66
CA SER A 114 -7.34 8.72 -1.96
C SER A 114 -7.18 9.93 -2.88
N GLU A 115 -6.91 9.71 -4.17
CA GLU A 115 -6.73 10.79 -5.15
C GLU A 115 -7.62 10.58 -6.38
N PRO A 116 -8.18 11.64 -6.98
CA PRO A 116 -8.99 11.53 -8.20
C PRO A 116 -8.21 10.91 -9.37
N GLY A 117 -8.88 10.10 -10.19
CA GLY A 117 -8.29 9.48 -11.38
C GLY A 117 -7.26 8.39 -11.09
N ARG A 118 -7.34 7.77 -9.91
CA ARG A 118 -6.46 6.70 -9.46
C ARG A 118 -7.25 5.57 -8.82
N VAL A 119 -6.70 4.37 -8.85
CA VAL A 119 -7.29 3.20 -8.19
C VAL A 119 -6.22 2.46 -7.40
N VAL A 120 -6.56 2.17 -6.17
CA VAL A 120 -5.81 1.28 -5.28
C VAL A 120 -6.80 0.49 -4.44
N THR A 121 -6.44 -0.73 -4.09
CA THR A 121 -7.26 -1.63 -3.29
C THR A 121 -6.59 -1.97 -1.97
N ASN A 122 -7.41 -2.28 -0.98
CA ASN A 122 -6.99 -2.85 0.29
C ASN A 122 -7.80 -4.11 0.58
N GLY A 123 -7.50 -4.81 1.65
CA GLY A 123 -8.29 -5.93 2.15
C GLY A 123 -8.83 -5.65 3.55
N MET A 124 -9.99 -6.17 3.81
CA MET A 124 -10.66 -6.03 5.09
C MET A 124 -11.27 -7.37 5.51
N SER A 125 -11.10 -7.73 6.78
CA SER A 125 -11.86 -8.80 7.40
C SER A 125 -12.80 -8.23 8.44
N GLN A 126 -14.00 -8.77 8.51
CA GLN A 126 -14.88 -8.54 9.67
C GLN A 126 -14.28 -9.19 10.92
N TYR A 127 -14.70 -8.77 12.08
CA TYR A 127 -14.23 -9.32 13.36
C TYR A 127 -14.36 -10.87 13.40
N GLU A 128 -15.48 -11.38 12.92
CA GLU A 128 -15.79 -12.82 12.91
C GLU A 128 -15.03 -13.61 11.84
N ARG A 129 -14.39 -12.95 10.86
CA ARG A 129 -13.67 -13.58 9.74
C ARG A 129 -14.47 -14.66 9.01
N SER A 130 -15.78 -14.46 8.87
CA SER A 130 -16.75 -15.46 8.38
C SER A 130 -17.07 -15.32 6.88
N GLY A 131 -16.36 -14.45 6.18
CA GLY A 131 -16.57 -14.25 4.74
C GLY A 131 -16.15 -15.46 3.91
N LYS A 132 -16.73 -15.60 2.73
CA LYS A 132 -16.50 -16.73 1.80
C LYS A 132 -15.07 -16.76 1.25
N ASN A 133 -14.44 -15.59 1.12
CA ASN A 133 -13.14 -15.44 0.53
C ASN A 133 -12.10 -15.00 1.55
N ALA A 134 -10.86 -15.24 1.19
CA ALA A 134 -9.69 -14.61 1.79
C ALA A 134 -8.96 -13.78 0.75
N ASN A 135 -8.18 -12.82 1.14
CA ASN A 135 -7.35 -12.06 0.23
C ASN A 135 -6.02 -11.65 0.88
N SER A 136 -5.02 -11.38 0.06
CA SER A 136 -3.70 -10.92 0.51
C SER A 136 -3.06 -10.03 -0.55
N GLY A 137 -2.29 -9.06 -0.16
CA GLY A 137 -1.32 -8.44 -1.05
C GLY A 137 -0.21 -9.44 -1.38
N ILE A 138 0.17 -9.54 -2.65
CA ILE A 138 1.40 -10.18 -3.08
C ILE A 138 2.28 -9.06 -3.62
N VAL A 139 3.32 -8.74 -2.90
CA VAL A 139 4.10 -7.53 -3.12
C VAL A 139 5.58 -7.83 -3.29
N VAL A 140 6.26 -7.01 -4.06
CA VAL A 140 7.71 -7.02 -4.24
C VAL A 140 8.32 -5.78 -3.59
N GLY A 141 9.42 -5.97 -2.88
CA GLY A 141 10.19 -4.86 -2.31
C GLY A 141 10.85 -4.02 -3.41
N ILE A 142 10.72 -2.72 -3.28
CA ILE A 142 11.39 -1.73 -4.13
C ILE A 142 12.20 -0.76 -3.28
N THR A 143 13.28 -0.22 -3.86
CA THR A 143 14.24 0.61 -3.14
C THR A 143 14.53 1.91 -3.89
N PRO A 144 14.82 3.00 -3.17
CA PRO A 144 15.16 4.27 -3.78
C PRO A 144 16.30 4.18 -4.79
N GLU A 145 17.35 3.44 -4.46
CA GLU A 145 18.59 3.37 -5.23
C GLU A 145 18.40 2.75 -6.61
N VAL A 146 17.44 1.85 -6.74
CA VAL A 146 17.19 1.09 -7.97
C VAL A 146 15.96 1.60 -8.71
N ASP A 147 14.88 1.87 -7.99
CA ASP A 147 13.56 2.08 -8.60
C ASP A 147 13.21 3.57 -8.81
N TYR A 148 13.81 4.46 -8.03
CA TYR A 148 13.58 5.92 -8.13
C TYR A 148 14.78 6.72 -7.58
N PRO A 149 15.97 6.53 -8.16
CA PRO A 149 17.18 7.21 -7.69
C PRO A 149 17.06 8.72 -7.79
N ASP A 150 17.73 9.41 -6.88
CA ASP A 150 17.89 10.88 -6.86
C ASP A 150 16.61 11.70 -6.72
N ASP A 151 15.47 11.07 -6.41
CA ASP A 151 14.20 11.77 -6.23
C ASP A 151 13.61 11.45 -4.83
N PRO A 152 13.64 12.38 -3.88
CA PRO A 152 13.04 12.19 -2.55
C PRO A 152 11.54 11.85 -2.57
N LEU A 153 10.82 12.26 -3.62
CA LEU A 153 9.40 11.98 -3.83
C LEU A 153 9.16 10.90 -4.90
N GLY A 154 10.22 10.24 -5.37
CA GLY A 154 10.15 9.27 -6.46
C GLY A 154 9.20 8.11 -6.17
N GLY A 155 9.21 7.58 -4.95
CA GLY A 155 8.29 6.52 -4.52
C GLY A 155 6.82 6.94 -4.62
N MET A 156 6.49 8.15 -4.20
CA MET A 156 5.14 8.70 -4.33
C MET A 156 4.72 8.88 -5.81
N LYS A 157 5.63 9.33 -6.65
CA LYS A 157 5.39 9.46 -8.10
C LYS A 157 5.16 8.09 -8.75
N LEU A 158 5.92 7.08 -8.34
CA LEU A 158 5.73 5.70 -8.79
C LEU A 158 4.37 5.14 -8.38
N GLN A 159 3.95 5.34 -7.13
CA GLN A 159 2.61 4.96 -6.68
C GLN A 159 1.53 5.61 -7.56
N ARG A 160 1.60 6.92 -7.76
CA ARG A 160 0.65 7.64 -8.62
C ARG A 160 0.59 7.09 -10.03
N LYS A 161 1.75 6.77 -10.62
CA LYS A 161 1.82 6.18 -11.96
C LYS A 161 1.09 4.83 -12.03
N LEU A 162 1.31 3.96 -11.04
CA LEU A 162 0.67 2.65 -10.97
C LEU A 162 -0.84 2.76 -10.73
N GLU A 163 -1.25 3.62 -9.80
CA GLU A 163 -2.66 3.85 -9.47
C GLU A 163 -3.43 4.48 -10.65
N THR A 164 -2.80 5.42 -11.38
CA THR A 164 -3.40 5.98 -12.61
C THR A 164 -3.55 4.91 -13.68
N LYS A 165 -2.54 4.05 -13.86
CA LYS A 165 -2.63 2.94 -14.81
C LYS A 165 -3.72 1.95 -14.45
N ALA A 166 -3.89 1.66 -13.16
CA ALA A 166 -4.99 0.82 -12.69
C ALA A 166 -6.37 1.46 -12.97
N PHE A 167 -6.51 2.77 -12.77
CA PHE A 167 -7.73 3.51 -13.10
C PHE A 167 -8.07 3.43 -14.60
N GLU A 168 -7.09 3.64 -15.48
CA GLU A 168 -7.25 3.52 -16.94
C GLU A 168 -7.67 2.11 -17.34
N LEU A 169 -7.00 1.07 -16.80
CA LEU A 169 -7.31 -0.33 -17.08
C LEU A 169 -8.68 -0.76 -16.55
N GLY A 170 -9.13 -0.16 -15.45
CA GLY A 170 -10.49 -0.34 -14.90
C GLY A 170 -11.58 0.42 -15.65
N GLY A 171 -11.26 1.06 -16.78
CA GLY A 171 -12.25 1.78 -17.60
C GLY A 171 -12.55 3.20 -17.14
N GLY A 172 -11.79 3.78 -16.21
CA GLY A 172 -11.96 5.15 -15.73
C GLY A 172 -13.18 5.37 -14.83
N THR A 173 -13.72 4.30 -14.25
CA THR A 173 -14.95 4.32 -13.43
C THR A 173 -14.70 4.04 -11.94
N TYR A 174 -13.45 4.04 -11.49
CA TYR A 174 -13.02 3.62 -10.16
C TYR A 174 -13.25 2.13 -9.85
N GLU A 175 -13.63 1.33 -10.81
CA GLU A 175 -13.58 -0.12 -10.70
C GLU A 175 -12.13 -0.59 -10.79
N ALA A 176 -11.71 -1.45 -9.86
CA ALA A 176 -10.37 -1.99 -9.89
C ALA A 176 -10.24 -3.05 -11.01
N PRO A 177 -9.21 -2.98 -11.86
CA PRO A 177 -8.98 -4.01 -12.85
C PRO A 177 -8.69 -5.35 -12.18
N GLY A 178 -9.29 -6.42 -12.69
CA GLY A 178 -9.13 -7.77 -12.17
C GLY A 178 -8.80 -8.77 -13.28
N GLN A 179 -8.08 -9.81 -12.91
CA GLN A 179 -7.68 -10.90 -13.80
C GLN A 179 -7.73 -12.21 -13.02
N ARG A 180 -8.16 -13.30 -13.66
CA ARG A 180 -8.08 -14.61 -13.02
C ARG A 180 -6.62 -15.09 -12.99
N VAL A 181 -6.24 -15.77 -11.90
CA VAL A 181 -4.87 -16.31 -11.75
C VAL A 181 -4.48 -17.26 -12.88
N VAL A 182 -5.46 -18.00 -13.42
CA VAL A 182 -5.22 -18.92 -14.53
C VAL A 182 -4.94 -18.25 -15.88
N ASP A 183 -5.20 -16.94 -15.98
CA ASP A 183 -4.95 -16.13 -17.19
C ASP A 183 -3.66 -15.29 -17.05
N PHE A 184 -2.90 -15.47 -15.95
CA PHE A 184 -1.69 -14.71 -15.64
C PHE A 184 -0.41 -15.31 -16.26
#